data_74115388e7ab0bdfdb01815540724634
#
_entry.id   74115388e7ab0bdfdb01815540724634
#
_cell.length_a   1.000
_cell.length_b   1.000
_cell.length_c   1.000
_cell.angle_alpha   90.00
_cell.angle_beta   90.00
_cell.angle_gamma   90.00
#
_symmetry.space_group_name_H-M   'P 1'
#
loop_
_entity.id
_entity.type
_entity.pdbx_description
1 polymer ?
#
loop_
_entity_poly.entity_id
_entity_poly.type
_entity_poly.pdbx_seq_one_letter_code
_entity_poly.pdbx_strand_id
1 'polypeptide(L)'
;SERTLEGADHPYIQVGSSLQAVKDIAEFYLEQIDIPVVGITGSVGKTSTKEVIASVLKEKYRILKTQGNFNNELGLPLTVFRLRDEDEIAVLEMGISDFGEMTRLAKIAKPDTCVITNIGTCHLENLGDRDGVLKAKTEIFQYVKRNIVLNGDDDKLSTVKEYNGMQPVFFGNGENASVTCENVESRGLKGMSCDICLKGKMAENGELQTFHVDIPMPGRHMVSNALAAAAVGRLYGLNAEQIKNGIESLEPVSGRFNMIETGKFMIVDDCYNANPMSMKASLDVLQDGLGRKFAILG
;
A
#
# COMPACT_ATOMS: atom_id res chain seq x y z
N SER A 1 7.33 -29.11 13.59
CA SER A 1 6.19 -29.82 14.19
C SER A 1 5.97 -29.36 15.63
N GLU A 2 4.74 -29.28 16.09
CA GLU A 2 4.38 -29.00 17.49
C GLU A 2 4.30 -30.28 18.32
N ARG A 3 4.39 -31.42 17.69
CA ARG A 3 4.36 -32.74 18.32
C ARG A 3 5.58 -33.58 17.90
N THR A 4 6.01 -34.47 18.74
CA THR A 4 6.96 -35.51 18.36
C THR A 4 6.33 -36.39 17.29
N LEU A 5 7.06 -36.64 16.21
CA LEU A 5 6.63 -37.48 15.09
C LEU A 5 7.34 -38.85 15.25
N GLU A 6 6.63 -39.86 15.73
CA GLU A 6 7.15 -41.21 15.77
C GLU A 6 7.21 -41.79 14.36
N GLY A 7 8.35 -42.41 14.02
CA GLY A 7 8.57 -43.00 12.68
C GLY A 7 8.74 -41.97 11.54
N ALA A 8 9.15 -40.76 11.82
CA ALA A 8 9.42 -39.77 10.80
C ALA A 8 10.61 -40.20 9.91
N ASP A 9 10.39 -40.30 8.62
CA ASP A 9 11.43 -40.68 7.63
C ASP A 9 12.38 -39.50 7.30
N HIS A 10 12.06 -38.26 7.76
CA HIS A 10 12.83 -37.06 7.51
C HIS A 10 13.14 -36.28 8.79
N PRO A 11 14.28 -35.58 8.84
CA PRO A 11 14.58 -34.68 9.94
C PRO A 11 13.48 -33.63 10.11
N TYR A 12 13.13 -33.33 11.35
CA TYR A 12 12.20 -32.25 11.69
C TYR A 12 12.67 -31.49 12.93
N ILE A 13 12.20 -30.27 13.06
CA ILE A 13 12.41 -29.42 14.23
C ILE A 13 11.12 -29.38 15.04
N GLN A 14 11.18 -29.74 16.30
CA GLN A 14 10.05 -29.58 17.20
C GLN A 14 10.03 -28.17 17.77
N VAL A 15 8.86 -27.52 17.72
CA VAL A 15 8.64 -26.13 18.16
C VAL A 15 7.38 -26.03 18.99
N GLY A 16 7.30 -25.02 19.88
CA GLY A 16 6.11 -24.81 20.71
C GLY A 16 4.90 -24.29 19.91
N SER A 17 5.15 -23.54 18.84
CA SER A 17 4.14 -23.04 17.89
C SER A 17 4.71 -22.98 16.49
N SER A 18 4.09 -23.67 15.56
CA SER A 18 4.48 -23.67 14.13
C SER A 18 4.31 -22.29 13.51
N LEU A 19 3.24 -21.58 13.86
CA LEU A 19 3.00 -20.23 13.38
C LEU A 19 4.07 -19.24 13.89
N GLN A 20 4.45 -19.33 15.16
CA GLN A 20 5.51 -18.49 15.70
C GLN A 20 6.87 -18.82 15.06
N ALA A 21 7.18 -20.10 14.86
CA ALA A 21 8.41 -20.52 14.19
C ALA A 21 8.50 -19.98 12.76
N VAL A 22 7.39 -20.00 12.00
CA VAL A 22 7.33 -19.40 10.65
C VAL A 22 7.61 -17.90 10.68
N LYS A 23 7.07 -17.17 11.67
CA LYS A 23 7.33 -15.74 11.86
C LYS A 23 8.80 -15.46 12.22
N ASP A 24 9.35 -16.22 13.15
CA ASP A 24 10.76 -16.06 13.59
C ASP A 24 11.75 -16.37 12.46
N ILE A 25 11.47 -17.39 11.66
CA ILE A 25 12.28 -17.71 10.47
C ILE A 25 12.18 -16.59 9.43
N ALA A 26 11.00 -16.04 9.21
CA ALA A 26 10.83 -14.94 8.24
C ALA A 26 11.53 -13.65 8.71
N GLU A 27 11.45 -13.31 10.00
CA GLU A 27 12.18 -12.20 10.58
C GLU A 27 13.69 -12.38 10.38
N PHE A 28 14.22 -13.52 10.77
CA PHE A 28 15.64 -13.84 10.60
C PHE A 28 16.07 -13.81 9.12
N TYR A 29 15.29 -14.42 8.23
CA TYR A 29 15.61 -14.49 6.81
C TYR A 29 15.68 -13.10 6.17
N LEU A 30 14.72 -12.23 6.49
CA LEU A 30 14.70 -10.85 5.97
C LEU A 30 15.91 -10.03 6.50
N GLU A 31 16.32 -10.26 7.74
CA GLU A 31 17.52 -9.63 8.30
C GLU A 31 18.81 -10.07 7.59
N GLN A 32 18.88 -11.32 7.11
CA GLN A 32 20.07 -11.80 6.41
C GLN A 32 20.17 -11.23 4.99
N ILE A 33 19.04 -10.99 4.32
CA ILE A 33 18.99 -10.38 2.98
C ILE A 33 19.28 -8.86 3.05
N ASP A 34 18.92 -8.21 4.14
CA ASP A 34 19.18 -6.78 4.44
C ASP A 34 18.84 -5.80 3.31
N ILE A 35 17.67 -5.99 2.68
CA ILE A 35 17.15 -5.06 1.67
C ILE A 35 16.16 -4.08 2.28
N PRO A 36 16.00 -2.87 1.71
CA PRO A 36 14.97 -1.92 2.13
C PRO A 36 13.56 -2.50 2.00
N VAL A 37 12.72 -2.21 2.98
CA VAL A 37 11.33 -2.62 3.03
C VAL A 37 10.40 -1.41 3.04
N VAL A 38 9.41 -1.40 2.15
CA VAL A 38 8.28 -0.47 2.18
C VAL A 38 7.07 -1.21 2.73
N GLY A 39 6.66 -0.87 3.96
CA GLY A 39 5.47 -1.44 4.61
C GLY A 39 4.23 -0.58 4.35
N ILE A 40 3.14 -1.16 3.87
CA ILE A 40 1.93 -0.42 3.49
C ILE A 40 0.74 -0.93 4.29
N THR A 41 0.06 -0.02 4.99
CA THR A 41 -1.19 -0.31 5.69
C THR A 41 -2.24 0.79 5.45
N GLY A 42 -3.42 0.60 6.01
CA GLY A 42 -4.55 1.52 5.90
C GLY A 42 -5.87 0.76 5.96
N SER A 43 -6.98 1.47 6.08
CA SER A 43 -8.30 0.85 6.10
C SER A 43 -8.70 0.37 4.72
N VAL A 44 -8.57 1.22 3.69
CA VAL A 44 -8.83 0.91 2.28
C VAL A 44 -7.66 1.34 1.40
N GLY A 45 -7.59 0.81 0.17
CA GLY A 45 -6.61 1.20 -0.83
C GLY A 45 -5.22 0.59 -0.68
N LYS A 46 -4.95 -0.24 0.35
CA LYS A 46 -3.64 -0.87 0.58
C LYS A 46 -3.08 -1.55 -0.67
N THR A 47 -3.85 -2.44 -1.27
CA THR A 47 -3.43 -3.22 -2.45
C THR A 47 -3.17 -2.32 -3.64
N SER A 48 -4.09 -1.40 -3.96
CA SER A 48 -3.90 -0.45 -5.06
C SER A 48 -2.68 0.44 -4.84
N THR A 49 -2.49 0.99 -3.63
CA THR A 49 -1.30 1.78 -3.28
C THR A 49 -0.02 0.96 -3.41
N LYS A 50 -0.01 -0.29 -2.95
CA LYS A 50 1.10 -1.23 -3.11
C LYS A 50 1.46 -1.43 -4.58
N GLU A 51 0.47 -1.61 -5.44
CA GLU A 51 0.70 -1.82 -6.87
C GLU A 51 1.30 -0.58 -7.54
N VAL A 52 0.79 0.63 -7.24
CA VAL A 52 1.35 1.87 -7.79
C VAL A 52 2.78 2.11 -7.27
N ILE A 53 3.03 1.91 -5.97
CA ILE A 53 4.37 2.04 -5.39
C ILE A 53 5.33 1.03 -6.03
N ALA A 54 4.93 -0.22 -6.18
CA ALA A 54 5.76 -1.25 -6.79
C ALA A 54 6.03 -0.93 -8.28
N SER A 55 5.04 -0.44 -9.02
CA SER A 55 5.20 -0.01 -10.41
C SER A 55 6.22 1.14 -10.53
N VAL A 56 6.13 2.14 -9.66
CA VAL A 56 7.08 3.27 -9.63
C VAL A 56 8.49 2.80 -9.26
N LEU A 57 8.64 2.02 -8.19
CA LEU A 57 9.97 1.55 -7.76
C LEU A 57 10.62 0.63 -8.79
N LYS A 58 9.84 -0.13 -9.56
CA LYS A 58 10.30 -1.04 -10.63
C LYS A 58 11.05 -0.31 -11.75
N GLU A 59 10.83 0.99 -11.93
CA GLU A 59 11.58 1.80 -12.90
C GLU A 59 13.09 1.89 -12.59
N LYS A 60 13.49 1.51 -11.37
CA LYS A 60 14.88 1.59 -10.94
C LYS A 60 15.39 0.33 -10.24
N TYR A 61 14.51 -0.45 -9.62
CA TYR A 61 14.85 -1.55 -8.72
C TYR A 61 14.14 -2.84 -9.09
N ARG A 62 14.73 -3.97 -8.75
CA ARG A 62 14.05 -5.27 -8.76
C ARG A 62 13.24 -5.41 -7.48
N ILE A 63 11.94 -5.66 -7.65
CA ILE A 63 10.98 -5.55 -6.56
C ILE A 63 10.35 -6.91 -6.26
N LEU A 64 10.43 -7.35 -5.00
CA LEU A 64 9.44 -8.28 -4.45
C LEU A 64 8.25 -7.50 -3.91
N LYS A 65 7.03 -7.91 -4.21
CA LYS A 65 5.81 -7.37 -3.59
C LYS A 65 4.88 -8.46 -3.06
N THR A 66 4.06 -8.11 -2.07
CA THR A 66 2.97 -8.96 -1.60
C THR A 66 2.05 -9.33 -2.75
N GLN A 67 1.80 -10.63 -2.95
CA GLN A 67 0.83 -11.14 -3.91
C GLN A 67 -0.52 -11.39 -3.25
N GLY A 68 -1.60 -11.15 -4.00
CA GLY A 68 -2.96 -11.37 -3.51
C GLY A 68 -3.19 -10.70 -2.16
N ASN A 69 -3.67 -11.47 -1.19
CA ASN A 69 -3.97 -11.05 0.18
C ASN A 69 -2.99 -11.61 1.23
N PHE A 70 -1.77 -11.94 0.85
CA PHE A 70 -0.74 -12.44 1.78
C PHE A 70 -0.18 -11.33 2.68
N ASN A 71 -1.07 -10.63 3.38
CA ASN A 71 -0.83 -9.43 4.16
C ASN A 71 -1.05 -9.58 5.67
N ASN A 72 -1.35 -10.81 6.14
CA ASN A 72 -1.59 -11.14 7.54
C ASN A 72 -0.38 -11.89 8.16
N GLU A 73 -0.53 -12.36 9.41
CA GLU A 73 0.53 -13.00 10.20
C GLU A 73 1.10 -14.30 9.59
N LEU A 74 0.41 -14.92 8.65
CA LEU A 74 0.91 -16.07 7.88
C LEU A 74 1.36 -15.63 6.47
N GLY A 75 0.57 -14.80 5.81
CA GLY A 75 0.83 -14.38 4.44
C GLY A 75 2.08 -13.53 4.28
N LEU A 76 2.38 -12.64 5.24
CA LEU A 76 3.59 -11.82 5.19
C LEU A 76 4.87 -12.67 5.29
N PRO A 77 5.02 -13.62 6.24
CA PRO A 77 6.14 -14.57 6.23
C PRO A 77 6.29 -15.33 4.91
N LEU A 78 5.19 -15.84 4.35
CA LEU A 78 5.22 -16.56 3.06
C LEU A 78 5.64 -15.66 1.90
N THR A 79 5.34 -14.37 1.96
CA THR A 79 5.84 -13.38 1.00
C THR A 79 7.35 -13.18 1.18
N VAL A 80 7.82 -13.05 2.41
CA VAL A 80 9.26 -12.88 2.74
C VAL A 80 10.08 -14.08 2.24
N PHE A 81 9.59 -15.31 2.36
CA PHE A 81 10.30 -16.51 1.86
C PHE A 81 10.44 -16.56 0.33
N ARG A 82 9.79 -15.68 -0.39
CA ARG A 82 9.94 -15.53 -1.85
C ARG A 82 11.07 -14.60 -2.26
N LEU A 83 11.65 -13.85 -1.32
CA LEU A 83 12.82 -13.02 -1.58
C LEU A 83 13.97 -13.85 -2.14
N ARG A 84 14.72 -13.26 -3.06
CA ARG A 84 15.91 -13.80 -3.69
C ARG A 84 17.03 -12.75 -3.62
N ASP A 85 18.25 -13.19 -3.82
CA ASP A 85 19.45 -12.33 -3.78
C ASP A 85 19.41 -11.20 -4.82
N GLU A 86 18.65 -11.35 -5.89
CA GLU A 86 18.48 -10.31 -6.90
C GLU A 86 17.43 -9.24 -6.56
N ASP A 87 16.57 -9.46 -5.56
CA ASP A 87 15.60 -8.47 -5.13
C ASP A 87 16.29 -7.32 -4.39
N GLU A 88 15.94 -6.08 -4.74
CA GLU A 88 16.59 -4.87 -4.19
C GLU A 88 15.67 -4.11 -3.22
N ILE A 89 14.36 -4.27 -3.32
CA ILE A 89 13.37 -3.69 -2.41
C ILE A 89 12.20 -4.66 -2.23
N ALA A 90 11.70 -4.79 -0.99
CA ALA A 90 10.46 -5.48 -0.71
C ALA A 90 9.31 -4.48 -0.45
N VAL A 91 8.17 -4.65 -1.12
CA VAL A 91 6.95 -3.85 -0.94
C VAL A 91 5.90 -4.74 -0.27
N LEU A 92 5.73 -4.59 1.03
CA LEU A 92 4.93 -5.49 1.87
C LEU A 92 3.62 -4.82 2.32
N GLU A 93 2.50 -5.41 1.90
CA GLU A 93 1.17 -5.03 2.39
C GLU A 93 0.93 -5.64 3.77
N MET A 94 0.40 -4.85 4.72
CA MET A 94 0.14 -5.24 6.10
C MET A 94 -1.32 -4.97 6.45
N GLY A 95 -2.10 -6.04 6.54
CA GLY A 95 -3.51 -6.03 6.94
C GLY A 95 -3.68 -6.45 8.39
N ILE A 96 -4.51 -5.72 9.13
CA ILE A 96 -4.82 -6.03 10.53
C ILE A 96 -6.31 -5.91 10.79
N SER A 97 -6.77 -6.68 11.77
CA SER A 97 -8.15 -6.67 12.31
C SER A 97 -8.19 -6.36 13.80
N ASP A 98 -7.07 -6.46 14.53
CA ASP A 98 -7.02 -6.30 15.97
C ASP A 98 -5.73 -5.61 16.42
N PHE A 99 -5.71 -5.13 17.67
CA PHE A 99 -4.53 -4.56 18.32
C PHE A 99 -3.39 -5.58 18.42
N GLY A 100 -2.15 -5.10 18.30
CA GLY A 100 -0.95 -5.92 18.38
C GLY A 100 -0.65 -6.75 17.13
N GLU A 101 -1.58 -6.90 16.17
CA GLU A 101 -1.29 -7.57 14.90
C GLU A 101 -0.27 -6.77 14.09
N MET A 102 -0.43 -5.44 14.04
CA MET A 102 0.53 -4.58 13.35
C MET A 102 1.93 -4.66 13.97
N THR A 103 2.01 -4.69 15.29
CA THR A 103 3.28 -4.88 16.02
C THR A 103 3.96 -6.17 15.58
N ARG A 104 3.22 -7.30 15.47
CA ARG A 104 3.77 -8.59 15.06
C ARG A 104 4.23 -8.61 13.59
N LEU A 105 3.45 -8.00 12.69
CA LEU A 105 3.81 -7.86 11.27
C LEU A 105 5.03 -6.95 11.09
N ALA A 106 5.02 -5.79 11.75
CA ALA A 106 6.09 -4.82 11.64
C ALA A 106 7.40 -5.30 12.25
N LYS A 107 7.35 -6.15 13.31
CA LYS A 107 8.52 -6.81 13.87
C LYS A 107 9.24 -7.70 12.85
N ILE A 108 8.47 -8.42 12.03
CA ILE A 108 9.04 -9.27 10.96
C ILE A 108 9.62 -8.40 9.85
N ALA A 109 8.85 -7.41 9.40
CA ALA A 109 9.17 -6.62 8.21
C ALA A 109 10.23 -5.54 8.46
N LYS A 110 10.31 -4.98 9.68
CA LYS A 110 11.21 -3.88 10.08
C LYS A 110 11.34 -2.82 8.97
N PRO A 111 10.22 -2.18 8.54
CA PRO A 111 10.20 -1.39 7.32
C PRO A 111 11.13 -0.17 7.42
N ASP A 112 11.86 0.11 6.35
CA ASP A 112 12.60 1.38 6.21
C ASP A 112 11.64 2.54 6.00
N THR A 113 10.56 2.31 5.27
CA THR A 113 9.51 3.28 5.01
C THR A 113 8.15 2.66 5.28
N CYS A 114 7.31 3.31 6.07
CA CYS A 114 5.90 2.93 6.16
C CYS A 114 5.00 3.92 5.42
N VAL A 115 3.91 3.39 4.85
CA VAL A 115 2.85 4.17 4.19
C VAL A 115 1.53 3.84 4.84
N ILE A 116 0.78 4.84 5.31
CA ILE A 116 -0.59 4.66 5.79
C ILE A 116 -1.54 5.43 4.87
N THR A 117 -2.44 4.69 4.22
CA THR A 117 -3.31 5.25 3.18
C THR A 117 -4.47 6.07 3.74
N ASN A 118 -5.13 5.56 4.78
CA ASN A 118 -6.24 6.22 5.47
C ASN A 118 -6.65 5.49 6.75
N ILE A 119 -7.45 6.18 7.58
CA ILE A 119 -8.07 5.68 8.80
C ILE A 119 -9.59 5.70 8.63
N GLY A 120 -10.14 4.59 8.16
CA GLY A 120 -11.58 4.40 7.98
C GLY A 120 -12.25 3.66 9.14
N THR A 121 -13.42 3.10 8.88
CA THR A 121 -14.29 2.42 9.84
C THR A 121 -14.22 0.88 9.75
N CYS A 122 -13.10 0.33 9.30
CA CYS A 122 -12.92 -1.13 9.22
C CYS A 122 -12.56 -1.72 10.58
N HIS A 123 -13.07 -2.92 10.87
CA HIS A 123 -12.77 -3.70 12.09
C HIS A 123 -13.12 -2.98 13.40
N LEU A 124 -14.20 -2.17 13.40
CA LEU A 124 -14.65 -1.45 14.60
C LEU A 124 -15.10 -2.39 15.73
N GLU A 125 -15.51 -3.60 15.39
CA GLU A 125 -15.84 -4.65 16.37
C GLU A 125 -14.69 -4.98 17.31
N ASN A 126 -13.45 -4.89 16.83
CA ASN A 126 -12.23 -5.16 17.62
C ASN A 126 -11.51 -3.86 18.05
N LEU A 127 -11.54 -2.85 17.18
CA LEU A 127 -10.77 -1.61 17.38
C LEU A 127 -11.60 -0.47 18.00
N GLY A 128 -12.90 -0.64 18.16
CA GLY A 128 -13.82 0.29 18.81
C GLY A 128 -14.25 1.43 17.90
N ASP A 129 -13.35 2.37 17.63
CA ASP A 129 -13.60 3.55 16.81
C ASP A 129 -12.42 3.89 15.89
N ARG A 130 -12.50 5.02 15.17
CA ARG A 130 -11.41 5.48 14.29
C ARG A 130 -10.12 5.83 15.03
N ASP A 131 -10.20 6.21 16.30
CA ASP A 131 -9.01 6.46 17.12
C ASP A 131 -8.32 5.14 17.48
N GLY A 132 -9.09 4.10 17.76
CA GLY A 132 -8.57 2.74 17.89
C GLY A 132 -7.94 2.22 16.59
N VAL A 133 -8.55 2.48 15.43
CA VAL A 133 -7.97 2.14 14.12
C VAL A 133 -6.65 2.88 13.88
N LEU A 134 -6.58 4.18 14.20
CA LEU A 134 -5.34 4.96 14.14
C LEU A 134 -4.28 4.34 15.04
N LYS A 135 -4.61 4.08 16.30
CA LYS A 135 -3.70 3.49 17.30
C LYS A 135 -3.14 2.15 16.81
N ALA A 136 -4.01 1.24 16.34
CA ALA A 136 -3.59 -0.07 15.86
C ALA A 136 -2.68 0.01 14.62
N LYS A 137 -2.99 0.89 13.66
CA LYS A 137 -2.16 1.02 12.45
C LYS A 137 -0.84 1.73 12.70
N THR A 138 -0.80 2.68 13.62
CA THR A 138 0.44 3.38 13.99
C THR A 138 1.38 2.57 14.87
N GLU A 139 0.98 1.37 15.33
CA GLU A 139 1.91 0.40 15.93
C GLU A 139 3.11 0.08 15.01
N ILE A 140 2.94 0.20 13.68
CA ILE A 140 4.01 0.02 12.70
C ILE A 140 5.20 0.96 12.98
N PHE A 141 4.96 2.16 13.52
CA PHE A 141 6.00 3.15 13.77
C PHE A 141 7.11 2.67 14.71
N GLN A 142 6.80 1.72 15.60
CA GLN A 142 7.78 1.15 16.54
C GLN A 142 8.95 0.46 15.82
N TYR A 143 8.78 0.05 14.56
CA TYR A 143 9.74 -0.72 13.78
C TYR A 143 10.21 -0.01 12.51
N VAL A 144 9.69 1.20 12.24
CA VAL A 144 10.12 2.00 11.07
C VAL A 144 11.51 2.57 11.31
N LYS A 145 12.39 2.41 10.31
CA LYS A 145 13.79 2.81 10.42
C LYS A 145 14.07 4.22 9.90
N ARG A 146 13.34 4.71 8.86
CA ARG A 146 13.75 5.94 8.15
C ARG A 146 12.61 6.92 7.86
N ASN A 147 11.50 6.45 7.27
CA ASN A 147 10.49 7.36 6.73
C ASN A 147 9.07 6.93 7.11
N ILE A 148 8.25 7.92 7.44
CA ILE A 148 6.80 7.77 7.65
C ILE A 148 6.11 8.59 6.55
N VAL A 149 5.28 7.94 5.73
CA VAL A 149 4.53 8.56 4.62
C VAL A 149 3.04 8.45 4.93
N LEU A 150 2.35 9.56 5.05
CA LEU A 150 0.96 9.62 5.49
C LEU A 150 0.08 10.42 4.54
N ASN A 151 -1.17 10.01 4.40
CA ASN A 151 -2.17 10.78 3.71
C ASN A 151 -2.56 12.03 4.51
N GLY A 152 -2.20 13.21 4.02
CA GLY A 152 -2.49 14.50 4.64
C GLY A 152 -3.94 14.93 4.52
N ASP A 153 -4.72 14.32 3.62
CA ASP A 153 -6.16 14.58 3.48
C ASP A 153 -7.01 13.77 4.47
N ASP A 154 -6.41 12.79 5.17
CA ASP A 154 -7.08 12.04 6.22
C ASP A 154 -7.02 12.82 7.54
N ASP A 155 -8.18 13.10 8.13
CA ASP A 155 -8.34 13.91 9.35
C ASP A 155 -7.61 13.33 10.57
N LYS A 156 -7.45 12.02 10.64
CA LYS A 156 -6.70 11.35 11.72
C LYS A 156 -5.19 11.34 11.44
N LEU A 157 -4.77 11.00 10.24
CA LEU A 157 -3.34 10.93 9.90
C LEU A 157 -2.69 12.31 9.90
N SER A 158 -3.40 13.36 9.49
CA SER A 158 -2.90 14.74 9.47
C SER A 158 -2.56 15.29 10.88
N THR A 159 -3.07 14.65 11.95
CA THR A 159 -2.74 15.01 13.34
C THR A 159 -1.38 14.48 13.80
N VAL A 160 -0.82 13.50 13.10
CA VAL A 160 0.49 12.91 13.46
C VAL A 160 1.59 13.92 13.16
N LYS A 161 2.32 14.36 14.19
CA LYS A 161 3.38 15.38 14.06
C LYS A 161 4.76 14.77 13.85
N GLU A 162 5.11 13.83 14.69
CA GLU A 162 6.43 13.22 14.76
C GLU A 162 6.36 11.88 15.50
N TYR A 163 7.28 10.98 15.16
CA TYR A 163 7.53 9.77 15.92
C TYR A 163 9.04 9.48 15.99
N ASN A 164 9.61 9.46 17.20
CA ASN A 164 11.04 9.20 17.45
C ASN A 164 12.00 10.06 16.59
N GLY A 165 11.72 11.35 16.44
CA GLY A 165 12.51 12.27 15.62
C GLY A 165 12.19 12.22 14.12
N MET A 166 11.33 11.30 13.68
CA MET A 166 10.90 11.19 12.29
C MET A 166 9.66 12.06 12.05
N GLN A 167 9.80 13.10 11.23
CA GLN A 167 8.67 13.88 10.76
C GLN A 167 8.05 13.18 9.55
N PRO A 168 6.71 13.00 9.53
CA PRO A 168 6.03 12.41 8.39
C PRO A 168 6.20 13.24 7.11
N VAL A 169 6.29 12.53 5.99
CA VAL A 169 6.08 13.08 4.65
C VAL A 169 4.59 12.94 4.34
N PHE A 170 3.91 14.05 4.19
CA PHE A 170 2.49 14.04 3.82
C PHE A 170 2.32 14.12 2.31
N PHE A 171 1.41 13.28 1.78
CA PHE A 171 0.87 13.39 0.44
C PHE A 171 -0.62 13.74 0.48
N GLY A 172 -1.14 14.35 -0.58
CA GLY A 172 -2.52 14.85 -0.66
C GLY A 172 -2.55 16.37 -0.87
N ASN A 173 -3.68 17.01 -0.65
CA ASN A 173 -3.86 18.46 -0.84
C ASN A 173 -3.91 19.27 0.48
N GLY A 174 -3.67 18.60 1.60
CA GLY A 174 -3.58 19.27 2.92
C GLY A 174 -2.40 20.25 2.99
N GLU A 175 -2.52 21.27 3.85
CA GLU A 175 -1.54 22.35 3.98
C GLU A 175 -0.09 21.90 4.21
N ASN A 176 0.09 20.77 4.90
CA ASN A 176 1.40 20.22 5.24
C ASN A 176 1.93 19.22 4.20
N ALA A 177 1.21 19.01 3.09
CA ALA A 177 1.60 18.02 2.09
C ALA A 177 2.80 18.49 1.26
N SER A 178 3.82 17.63 1.20
CA SER A 178 5.03 17.84 0.38
C SER A 178 4.89 17.26 -1.03
N VAL A 179 3.91 16.37 -1.24
CA VAL A 179 3.54 15.80 -2.53
C VAL A 179 2.06 16.06 -2.73
N THR A 180 1.74 16.96 -3.66
CA THR A 180 0.37 17.43 -3.93
C THR A 180 0.02 17.22 -5.39
N CYS A 181 -1.21 17.50 -5.80
CA CYS A 181 -1.60 17.53 -7.20
C CYS A 181 -2.48 18.74 -7.54
N GLU A 182 -2.41 19.14 -8.79
CA GLU A 182 -3.24 20.15 -9.42
C GLU A 182 -3.85 19.59 -10.72
N ASN A 183 -4.80 20.30 -11.32
CA ASN A 183 -5.40 19.96 -12.60
C ASN A 183 -5.90 18.49 -12.68
N VAL A 184 -6.60 18.04 -11.63
CA VAL A 184 -7.13 16.67 -11.56
C VAL A 184 -8.34 16.55 -12.47
N GLU A 185 -8.23 15.72 -13.51
CA GLU A 185 -9.29 15.48 -14.49
C GLU A 185 -9.69 13.99 -14.51
N SER A 186 -11.00 13.72 -14.61
CA SER A 186 -11.52 12.38 -14.87
C SER A 186 -11.53 12.14 -16.38
N ARG A 187 -10.98 11.00 -16.80
CA ARG A 187 -11.04 10.51 -18.19
C ARG A 187 -12.11 9.41 -18.33
N GLY A 188 -13.08 9.44 -17.44
CA GLY A 188 -14.13 8.42 -17.32
C GLY A 188 -13.53 7.08 -16.90
N LEU A 189 -13.98 6.00 -17.50
CA LEU A 189 -13.45 4.66 -17.22
C LEU A 189 -12.01 4.44 -17.72
N LYS A 190 -11.45 5.37 -18.50
CA LYS A 190 -10.07 5.28 -19.00
C LYS A 190 -9.01 5.71 -17.99
N GLY A 191 -9.43 6.24 -16.83
CA GLY A 191 -8.50 6.64 -15.79
C GLY A 191 -8.64 8.09 -15.34
N MET A 192 -7.58 8.61 -14.75
CA MET A 192 -7.45 9.99 -14.28
C MET A 192 -6.22 10.63 -14.91
N SER A 193 -6.14 11.95 -14.88
CA SER A 193 -4.90 12.68 -15.09
C SER A 193 -4.74 13.79 -14.07
N CYS A 194 -3.51 14.16 -13.77
CA CYS A 194 -3.20 15.27 -12.87
C CYS A 194 -1.76 15.74 -13.06
N ASP A 195 -1.48 16.92 -12.52
CA ASP A 195 -0.11 17.42 -12.40
C ASP A 195 0.36 17.18 -10.96
N ILE A 196 1.36 16.32 -10.78
CA ILE A 196 1.99 16.06 -9.47
C ILE A 196 2.99 17.15 -9.15
N CYS A 197 2.87 17.72 -7.96
CA CYS A 197 3.73 18.80 -7.45
C CYS A 197 4.56 18.29 -6.27
N LEU A 198 5.88 18.33 -6.41
CA LEU A 198 6.85 17.98 -5.37
C LEU A 198 7.39 19.26 -4.73
N LYS A 199 7.39 19.33 -3.39
CA LYS A 199 7.78 20.53 -2.61
C LYS A 199 8.90 20.21 -1.63
N GLY A 200 9.74 21.22 -1.35
CA GLY A 200 10.81 21.12 -0.36
C GLY A 200 11.73 19.92 -0.62
N LYS A 201 11.96 19.10 0.39
CA LYS A 201 12.85 17.92 0.29
C LYS A 201 12.39 16.84 -0.71
N MET A 202 11.14 16.90 -1.19
CA MET A 202 10.65 16.00 -2.22
C MET A 202 11.03 16.46 -3.64
N ALA A 203 11.28 17.74 -3.84
CA ALA A 203 11.79 18.28 -5.10
C ALA A 203 13.31 18.05 -5.23
N GLU A 204 13.81 17.98 -6.48
CA GLU A 204 15.24 17.66 -6.72
C GLU A 204 16.19 18.71 -6.17
N ASN A 205 15.87 19.98 -6.33
CA ASN A 205 16.70 21.09 -5.89
C ASN A 205 16.07 21.93 -4.76
N GLY A 206 15.06 21.38 -4.08
CA GLY A 206 14.29 22.09 -3.07
C GLY A 206 13.26 23.10 -3.61
N GLU A 207 13.26 23.35 -4.92
CA GLU A 207 12.28 24.17 -5.61
C GLU A 207 11.06 23.35 -6.03
N LEU A 208 9.90 24.00 -6.21
CA LEU A 208 8.68 23.35 -6.69
C LEU A 208 8.94 22.67 -8.05
N GLN A 209 8.72 21.37 -8.10
CA GLN A 209 8.81 20.58 -9.33
C GLN A 209 7.42 20.03 -9.68
N THR A 210 6.94 20.28 -10.88
CA THR A 210 5.63 19.83 -11.35
C THR A 210 5.79 18.98 -12.61
N PHE A 211 5.05 17.88 -12.71
CA PHE A 211 5.01 17.03 -13.89
C PHE A 211 3.64 16.38 -14.08
N HIS A 212 3.22 16.25 -15.33
CA HIS A 212 1.96 15.64 -15.71
C HIS A 212 2.02 14.13 -15.68
N VAL A 213 0.95 13.46 -15.19
CA VAL A 213 0.78 12.01 -15.22
C VAL A 213 -0.61 11.61 -15.69
N ASP A 214 -0.65 10.53 -16.47
CA ASP A 214 -1.85 9.79 -16.83
C ASP A 214 -1.93 8.53 -15.96
N ILE A 215 -2.98 8.41 -15.18
CA ILE A 215 -3.21 7.26 -14.30
C ILE A 215 -4.19 6.33 -15.01
N PRO A 216 -3.79 5.13 -15.44
CA PRO A 216 -4.62 4.26 -16.30
C PRO A 216 -5.75 3.56 -15.56
N MET A 217 -6.08 3.98 -14.35
CA MET A 217 -7.18 3.46 -13.55
C MET A 217 -8.09 4.60 -13.10
N PRO A 218 -9.43 4.41 -13.17
CA PRO A 218 -10.40 5.45 -12.83
C PRO A 218 -10.56 5.61 -11.32
N GLY A 219 -11.05 6.80 -10.96
CA GLY A 219 -11.41 7.15 -9.59
C GLY A 219 -10.39 8.04 -8.88
N ARG A 220 -10.91 9.05 -8.18
CA ARG A 220 -10.09 10.05 -7.46
C ARG A 220 -9.13 9.42 -6.43
N HIS A 221 -9.50 8.26 -5.86
CA HIS A 221 -8.62 7.54 -4.94
C HIS A 221 -7.32 7.06 -5.61
N MET A 222 -7.31 6.85 -6.93
CA MET A 222 -6.10 6.48 -7.66
C MET A 222 -5.12 7.65 -7.76
N VAL A 223 -5.60 8.89 -7.77
CA VAL A 223 -4.73 10.08 -7.66
C VAL A 223 -4.00 10.06 -6.30
N SER A 224 -4.71 9.80 -5.20
CA SER A 224 -4.09 9.69 -3.88
C SER A 224 -3.03 8.57 -3.83
N ASN A 225 -3.30 7.42 -4.46
CA ASN A 225 -2.33 6.32 -4.55
C ASN A 225 -1.09 6.72 -5.37
N ALA A 226 -1.28 7.48 -6.46
CA ALA A 226 -0.18 8.01 -7.27
C ALA A 226 0.68 9.01 -6.48
N LEU A 227 0.06 9.88 -5.65
CA LEU A 227 0.80 10.79 -4.78
C LEU A 227 1.62 10.03 -3.73
N ALA A 228 1.06 8.98 -3.11
CA ALA A 228 1.80 8.12 -2.20
C ALA A 228 3.00 7.46 -2.89
N ALA A 229 2.81 6.98 -4.12
CA ALA A 229 3.88 6.36 -4.91
C ALA A 229 4.94 7.38 -5.33
N ALA A 230 4.56 8.60 -5.66
CA ALA A 230 5.51 9.68 -5.94
C ALA A 230 6.34 10.03 -4.71
N ALA A 231 5.73 10.11 -3.52
CA ALA A 231 6.44 10.32 -2.27
C ALA A 231 7.47 9.23 -2.00
N VAL A 232 7.08 7.95 -2.12
CA VAL A 232 7.99 6.81 -1.94
C VAL A 232 9.06 6.82 -3.02
N GLY A 233 8.72 7.00 -4.30
CA GLY A 233 9.69 7.07 -5.39
C GLY A 233 10.78 8.11 -5.13
N ARG A 234 10.42 9.32 -4.68
CA ARG A 234 11.38 10.36 -4.31
C ARG A 234 12.28 9.96 -3.14
N LEU A 235 11.74 9.34 -2.10
CA LEU A 235 12.51 8.85 -0.95
C LEU A 235 13.54 7.79 -1.36
N TYR A 236 13.26 7.03 -2.41
CA TYR A 236 14.17 6.02 -2.99
C TYR A 236 15.00 6.55 -4.19
N GLY A 237 14.99 7.86 -4.41
CA GLY A 237 15.88 8.51 -5.37
C GLY A 237 15.50 8.31 -6.84
N LEU A 238 14.21 8.11 -7.13
CA LEU A 238 13.68 8.19 -8.49
C LEU A 238 13.47 9.65 -8.89
N ASN A 239 13.74 9.98 -10.13
CA ASN A 239 13.43 11.29 -10.69
C ASN A 239 11.95 11.37 -11.16
N ALA A 240 11.50 12.56 -11.57
CA ALA A 240 10.12 12.78 -11.97
C ALA A 240 9.70 11.93 -13.18
N GLU A 241 10.59 11.73 -14.14
CA GLU A 241 10.32 10.91 -15.33
C GLU A 241 10.11 9.43 -14.97
N GLN A 242 10.97 8.86 -14.12
CA GLN A 242 10.80 7.49 -13.63
C GLN A 242 9.49 7.33 -12.84
N ILE A 243 9.15 8.29 -11.98
CA ILE A 243 7.89 8.27 -11.23
C ILE A 243 6.69 8.30 -12.18
N LYS A 244 6.72 9.22 -13.19
CA LYS A 244 5.71 9.30 -14.23
C LYS A 244 5.55 7.96 -14.96
N ASN A 245 6.63 7.42 -15.50
CA ASN A 245 6.61 6.16 -16.25
C ASN A 245 6.03 5.02 -15.41
N GLY A 246 6.44 4.91 -14.14
CA GLY A 246 5.92 3.89 -13.23
C GLY A 246 4.43 4.04 -12.92
N ILE A 247 3.90 5.27 -12.80
CA ILE A 247 2.47 5.50 -12.63
C ILE A 247 1.69 5.15 -13.90
N GLU A 248 2.18 5.58 -15.06
CA GLU A 248 1.52 5.38 -16.37
C GLU A 248 1.57 3.91 -16.84
N SER A 249 2.54 3.13 -16.37
CA SER A 249 2.68 1.68 -16.66
C SER A 249 1.90 0.77 -15.71
N LEU A 250 1.05 1.32 -14.83
CA LEU A 250 0.27 0.53 -13.87
C LEU A 250 -0.67 -0.42 -14.58
N GLU A 251 -0.57 -1.71 -14.25
CA GLU A 251 -1.45 -2.76 -14.77
C GLU A 251 -2.67 -2.96 -13.85
N PRO A 252 -3.85 -3.27 -14.41
CA PRO A 252 -5.04 -3.60 -13.63
C PRO A 252 -4.83 -4.83 -12.74
N VAL A 253 -5.43 -4.82 -11.56
CA VAL A 253 -5.43 -5.94 -10.62
C VAL A 253 -6.77 -6.64 -10.65
N SER A 254 -6.79 -7.95 -10.84
CA SER A 254 -8.03 -8.75 -10.83
C SER A 254 -8.83 -8.53 -9.54
N GLY A 255 -10.14 -8.34 -9.65
CA GLY A 255 -11.03 -8.06 -8.52
C GLY A 255 -10.85 -6.68 -7.88
N ARG A 256 -10.06 -5.79 -8.51
CA ARG A 256 -9.82 -4.41 -8.08
C ARG A 256 -10.02 -3.46 -9.24
N PHE A 257 -11.26 -3.09 -9.47
CA PHE A 257 -11.62 -2.20 -10.57
C PHE A 257 -11.15 -2.69 -11.95
N ASN A 258 -11.20 -4.01 -12.15
CA ASN A 258 -10.76 -4.63 -13.39
C ASN A 258 -11.86 -4.48 -14.46
N MET A 259 -11.52 -3.88 -15.61
CA MET A 259 -12.46 -3.64 -16.69
C MET A 259 -12.42 -4.76 -17.72
N ILE A 260 -13.59 -5.34 -18.00
CA ILE A 260 -13.76 -6.46 -18.93
C ILE A 260 -14.72 -6.03 -20.04
N GLU A 261 -14.23 -5.91 -21.26
CA GLU A 261 -15.03 -5.60 -22.44
C GLU A 261 -15.63 -6.90 -23.01
N THR A 262 -16.97 -6.96 -23.10
CA THR A 262 -17.67 -8.13 -23.67
C THR A 262 -18.12 -7.94 -25.11
N GLY A 263 -17.88 -6.78 -25.70
CA GLY A 263 -18.37 -6.38 -27.01
C GLY A 263 -19.84 -5.89 -27.00
N LYS A 264 -20.62 -6.18 -25.97
CA LYS A 264 -22.00 -5.67 -25.77
C LYS A 264 -22.10 -4.69 -24.60
N PHE A 265 -21.32 -4.90 -23.57
CA PHE A 265 -21.29 -4.07 -22.38
C PHE A 265 -19.90 -4.15 -21.72
N MET A 266 -19.60 -3.17 -20.91
CA MET A 266 -18.44 -3.13 -20.05
C MET A 266 -18.80 -3.69 -18.68
N ILE A 267 -18.00 -4.61 -18.16
CA ILE A 267 -18.06 -5.08 -16.77
C ILE A 267 -16.93 -4.42 -15.99
N VAL A 268 -17.25 -3.84 -14.85
CA VAL A 268 -16.25 -3.37 -13.86
C VAL A 268 -16.27 -4.37 -12.71
N ASP A 269 -15.22 -5.18 -12.64
CA ASP A 269 -15.03 -6.19 -11.59
C ASP A 269 -14.26 -5.60 -10.41
N ASP A 270 -14.97 -5.31 -9.32
CA ASP A 270 -14.43 -4.84 -8.04
C ASP A 270 -14.97 -5.69 -6.87
N CYS A 271 -15.00 -7.00 -7.07
CA CYS A 271 -15.70 -7.95 -6.20
C CYS A 271 -14.82 -8.56 -5.10
N TYR A 272 -13.54 -8.16 -4.97
CA TYR A 272 -12.63 -8.77 -3.99
C TYR A 272 -13.09 -8.61 -2.55
N ASN A 273 -13.55 -7.42 -2.15
CA ASN A 273 -14.03 -7.11 -0.81
C ASN A 273 -14.84 -5.81 -0.85
N ALA A 274 -15.80 -5.68 0.06
CA ALA A 274 -16.64 -4.50 0.15
C ALA A 274 -16.62 -3.89 1.55
N ASN A 275 -16.60 -2.56 1.59
CA ASN A 275 -16.89 -1.74 2.76
C ASN A 275 -17.51 -0.41 2.29
N PRO A 276 -18.13 0.39 3.18
CA PRO A 276 -18.82 1.61 2.75
C PRO A 276 -17.95 2.59 1.94
N MET A 277 -16.67 2.73 2.28
CA MET A 277 -15.76 3.65 1.58
C MET A 277 -15.39 3.12 0.18
N SER A 278 -15.04 1.84 0.06
CA SER A 278 -14.68 1.25 -1.24
C SER A 278 -15.90 1.18 -2.17
N MET A 279 -17.06 0.77 -1.66
CA MET A 279 -18.30 0.72 -2.43
C MET A 279 -18.69 2.11 -2.96
N LYS A 280 -18.58 3.15 -2.10
CA LYS A 280 -18.83 4.52 -2.55
C LYS A 280 -17.90 4.91 -3.68
N ALA A 281 -16.59 4.65 -3.55
CA ALA A 281 -15.61 4.97 -4.58
C ALA A 281 -15.93 4.26 -5.91
N SER A 282 -16.32 2.99 -5.87
CA SER A 282 -16.67 2.21 -7.05
C SER A 282 -17.98 2.72 -7.71
N LEU A 283 -18.97 3.10 -6.91
CA LEU A 283 -20.21 3.69 -7.42
C LEU A 283 -19.99 5.09 -8.01
N ASP A 284 -19.11 5.90 -7.40
CA ASP A 284 -18.73 7.21 -7.95
C ASP A 284 -18.11 7.06 -9.35
N VAL A 285 -17.22 6.08 -9.53
CA VAL A 285 -16.62 5.79 -10.86
C VAL A 285 -17.66 5.22 -11.85
N LEU A 286 -18.61 4.40 -11.39
CA LEU A 286 -19.67 3.89 -12.25
C LEU A 286 -20.51 5.04 -12.86
N GLN A 287 -20.60 6.19 -12.18
CA GLN A 287 -21.30 7.38 -12.70
C GLN A 287 -20.62 7.95 -13.95
N ASP A 288 -19.30 7.79 -14.08
CA ASP A 288 -18.53 8.26 -15.23
C ASP A 288 -18.72 7.38 -16.49
N GLY A 289 -19.29 6.17 -16.31
CA GLY A 289 -19.60 5.28 -17.45
C GLY A 289 -20.67 5.85 -18.38
N LEU A 290 -20.56 5.55 -19.67
CA LEU A 290 -21.55 5.92 -20.66
C LEU A 290 -22.72 4.92 -20.70
N GLY A 291 -23.92 5.40 -21.00
CA GLY A 291 -25.11 4.56 -21.18
C GLY A 291 -25.79 4.13 -19.88
N ARG A 292 -26.57 3.05 -19.98
CA ARG A 292 -27.32 2.50 -18.84
C ARG A 292 -26.38 1.75 -17.88
N LYS A 293 -26.50 2.03 -16.59
CA LYS A 293 -25.62 1.53 -15.54
C LYS A 293 -26.38 0.55 -14.65
N PHE A 294 -25.67 -0.51 -14.24
CA PHE A 294 -26.17 -1.50 -13.29
C PHE A 294 -25.10 -1.73 -12.23
N ALA A 295 -25.48 -1.77 -10.97
CA ALA A 295 -24.64 -2.18 -9.87
C ALA A 295 -25.18 -3.50 -9.30
N ILE A 296 -24.30 -4.49 -9.15
CA ILE A 296 -24.58 -5.75 -8.46
C ILE A 296 -23.82 -5.69 -7.17
N LEU A 297 -24.55 -5.63 -6.05
CA LEU A 297 -23.99 -5.51 -4.70
C LEU A 297 -24.18 -6.84 -3.99
N GLY A 298 -23.11 -7.39 -3.40
CA GLY A 298 -23.12 -8.65 -2.66
C GLY A 298 -22.44 -8.55 -1.30
#